data_7d5580787a0a812c97109a169e392cee
#
_entry.id   7d5580787a0a812c97109a169e392cee
#
_cell.length_a   1.000
_cell.length_b   1.000
_cell.length_c   1.000
_cell.angle_alpha   90.00
_cell.angle_beta   90.00
_cell.angle_gamma   90.00
#
_symmetry.space_group_name_H-M   'P 1'
#
loop_
_entity.id
_entity.type
_entity.pdbx_description
1 polymer ?
#
loop_
_entity_poly.entity_id
_entity_poly.type
_entity_poly.pdbx_seq_one_letter_code
_entity_poly.pdbx_strand_id
1 'polypeptide(L)'
;MSYTGTPRLAASEVFIGGACYGFMATTYKLTYAASYTFEQVVAAQGWVSAALFALVVLVQAAFGKKWARIGWRDSAKLVGLGLITCATSTLYCFAMSVLPASVALTLLFQFTWIGIPIQMLLDHRKPTAAEMLAAVAIVVATVFASGMYRIDLAQL
;
A
#
# COMPACT_ATOMS: atom_id res chain seq x y z
N MET A 1 14.91 12.83 -11.34
CA MET A 1 14.30 13.83 -10.41
C MET A 1 15.16 13.82 -9.15
N SER A 2 15.94 14.88 -8.92
CA SER A 2 16.79 14.96 -7.72
C SER A 2 15.89 15.27 -6.52
N TYR A 3 15.81 14.33 -5.59
CA TYR A 3 15.05 14.52 -4.35
C TYR A 3 15.84 15.52 -3.48
N THR A 4 15.31 16.73 -3.32
CA THR A 4 15.94 17.82 -2.53
C THR A 4 15.56 17.75 -1.04
N GLY A 5 14.90 16.68 -0.60
CA GLY A 5 14.53 16.46 0.80
C GLY A 5 15.68 15.88 1.63
N THR A 6 15.83 16.34 2.87
CA THR A 6 16.74 15.70 3.82
C THR A 6 16.30 14.26 4.08
N PRO A 7 17.23 13.29 4.27
CA PRO A 7 16.90 11.88 4.48
C PRO A 7 15.94 11.66 5.67
N ARG A 8 15.91 12.58 6.62
CA ARG A 8 14.98 12.56 7.76
C ARG A 8 13.53 12.87 7.35
N LEU A 9 13.31 13.77 6.39
CA LEU A 9 11.97 14.08 5.87
C LEU A 9 11.41 12.87 5.10
N ALA A 10 12.20 12.25 4.25
CA ALA A 10 11.79 11.04 3.54
C ALA A 10 11.43 9.90 4.50
N ALA A 11 12.20 9.70 5.55
CA ALA A 11 11.92 8.69 6.56
C ALA A 11 10.61 8.98 7.33
N SER A 12 10.33 10.24 7.67
CA SER A 12 9.09 10.62 8.35
C SER A 12 7.87 10.44 7.46
N GLU A 13 7.96 10.76 6.17
CA GLU A 13 6.88 10.55 5.19
C GLU A 13 6.54 9.06 5.05
N VAL A 14 7.56 8.20 4.95
CA VAL A 14 7.38 6.74 4.89
C VAL A 14 6.77 6.20 6.18
N PHE A 15 7.22 6.68 7.33
CA PHE A 15 6.67 6.26 8.63
C PHE A 15 5.20 6.64 8.78
N ILE A 16 4.83 7.87 8.43
CA ILE A 16 3.43 8.33 8.46
C ILE A 16 2.57 7.51 7.49
N GLY A 17 3.07 7.27 6.27
CA GLY A 17 2.38 6.41 5.30
C GLY A 17 2.15 5.00 5.82
N GLY A 18 3.14 4.39 6.44
CA GLY A 18 3.03 3.06 7.07
C GLY A 18 2.03 3.02 8.21
N ALA A 19 2.02 4.04 9.08
CA ALA A 19 1.05 4.17 10.17
C ALA A 19 -0.39 4.31 9.63
N CYS A 20 -0.61 5.13 8.60
CA CYS A 20 -1.90 5.25 7.93
C CYS A 20 -2.35 3.92 7.33
N TYR A 21 -1.43 3.14 6.77
CA TYR A 21 -1.74 1.83 6.21
C TYR A 21 -2.18 0.81 7.27
N GLY A 22 -1.54 0.83 8.43
CA GLY A 22 -1.95 0.01 9.58
C GLY A 22 -3.36 0.36 10.08
N PHE A 23 -3.71 1.64 10.11
CA PHE A 23 -5.04 2.10 10.49
C PHE A 23 -6.13 1.64 9.51
N MET A 24 -5.81 1.57 8.22
CA MET A 24 -6.71 1.11 7.17
C MET A 24 -7.20 -0.33 7.39
N ALA A 25 -6.33 -1.24 7.82
CA ALA A 25 -6.69 -2.63 8.12
C ALA A 25 -7.73 -2.74 9.26
N THR A 26 -7.56 -1.93 10.31
CA THR A 26 -8.53 -1.85 11.42
C THR A 26 -9.87 -1.32 10.94
N THR A 27 -9.86 -0.28 10.10
CA THR A 27 -11.07 0.30 9.53
C THR A 27 -11.85 -0.72 8.70
N TYR A 28 -11.18 -1.52 7.87
CA TYR A 28 -11.85 -2.59 7.11
C TYR A 28 -12.54 -3.60 8.03
N LYS A 29 -11.87 -4.06 9.09
CA LYS A 29 -12.47 -5.01 10.01
C LYS A 29 -13.67 -4.45 10.76
N LEU A 30 -13.63 -3.19 11.18
CA LEU A 30 -14.77 -2.52 11.78
C LEU A 30 -15.94 -2.40 10.80
N THR A 31 -15.66 -2.08 9.54
CA THR A 31 -16.69 -1.95 8.52
C THR A 31 -17.37 -3.29 8.22
N TYR A 32 -16.59 -4.37 8.11
CA TYR A 32 -17.16 -5.72 7.94
C TYR A 32 -17.91 -6.21 9.18
N ALA A 33 -17.44 -5.87 10.38
CA ALA A 33 -18.16 -6.15 11.63
C ALA A 33 -19.50 -5.40 11.71
N ALA A 34 -19.63 -4.25 11.05
CA ALA A 34 -20.87 -3.49 10.91
C ALA A 34 -21.79 -4.02 9.77
N SER A 35 -21.52 -5.23 9.26
CA SER A 35 -22.31 -5.92 8.22
C SER A 35 -22.32 -5.24 6.84
N TYR A 36 -21.35 -4.39 6.54
CA TYR A 36 -21.17 -3.89 5.18
C TYR A 36 -20.57 -4.99 4.28
N THR A 37 -21.05 -5.04 3.03
CA THR A 37 -20.53 -5.99 2.05
C THR A 37 -19.21 -5.50 1.46
N PHE A 38 -18.40 -6.44 0.97
CA PHE A 38 -17.16 -6.16 0.27
C PHE A 38 -17.35 -5.14 -0.86
N GLU A 39 -18.41 -5.29 -1.65
CA GLU A 39 -18.70 -4.40 -2.79
C GLU A 39 -18.96 -2.96 -2.36
N GLN A 40 -19.69 -2.77 -1.26
CA GLN A 40 -19.98 -1.45 -0.69
C GLN A 40 -18.69 -0.77 -0.20
N VAL A 41 -17.81 -1.53 0.44
CA VAL A 41 -16.53 -1.00 0.95
C VAL A 41 -15.63 -0.56 -0.20
N VAL A 42 -15.48 -1.39 -1.24
CA VAL A 42 -14.66 -1.07 -2.42
C VAL A 42 -15.25 0.13 -3.18
N ALA A 43 -16.55 0.17 -3.37
CA ALA A 43 -17.21 1.30 -4.04
C ALA A 43 -17.03 2.61 -3.24
N ALA A 44 -17.25 2.59 -1.94
CA ALA A 44 -17.07 3.75 -1.07
C ALA A 44 -15.62 4.26 -1.10
N GLN A 45 -14.64 3.35 -1.00
CA GLN A 45 -13.22 3.68 -1.10
C GLN A 45 -12.89 4.33 -2.45
N GLY A 46 -13.40 3.78 -3.54
CA GLY A 46 -13.20 4.32 -4.88
C GLY A 46 -13.74 5.74 -5.02
N TRP A 47 -14.98 5.99 -4.58
CA TRP A 47 -15.59 7.31 -4.64
C TRP A 47 -14.89 8.34 -3.75
N VAL A 48 -14.56 7.97 -2.51
CA VAL A 48 -13.84 8.86 -1.59
C VAL A 48 -12.46 9.20 -2.14
N SER A 49 -11.73 8.21 -2.64
CA SER A 49 -10.41 8.43 -3.24
C SER A 49 -10.49 9.35 -4.46
N ALA A 50 -11.43 9.11 -5.36
CA ALA A 50 -11.64 9.95 -6.54
C ALA A 50 -11.99 11.41 -6.15
N ALA A 51 -12.86 11.59 -5.17
CA ALA A 51 -13.23 12.92 -4.67
C ALA A 51 -12.04 13.65 -4.04
N LEU A 52 -11.23 12.97 -3.23
CA LEU A 52 -10.03 13.55 -2.62
C LEU A 52 -8.99 13.93 -3.68
N PHE A 53 -8.74 13.07 -4.66
CA PHE A 53 -7.83 13.41 -5.76
C PHE A 53 -8.35 14.58 -6.59
N ALA A 54 -9.64 14.61 -6.90
CA ALA A 54 -10.25 15.74 -7.61
C ALA A 54 -10.10 17.04 -6.81
N LEU A 55 -10.32 16.99 -5.49
CA LEU A 55 -10.12 18.15 -4.61
C LEU A 55 -8.68 18.65 -4.63
N VAL A 56 -7.70 17.75 -4.52
CA VAL A 56 -6.27 18.10 -4.59
C VAL A 56 -5.93 18.76 -5.93
N VAL A 57 -6.46 18.21 -7.02
CA VAL A 57 -6.29 18.76 -8.37
C VAL A 57 -6.89 20.17 -8.46
N LEU A 58 -8.10 20.36 -7.97
CA LEU A 58 -8.78 21.68 -7.98
C LEU A 58 -8.03 22.71 -7.13
N VAL A 59 -7.57 22.32 -5.94
CA VAL A 59 -6.78 23.21 -5.06
C VAL A 59 -5.48 23.60 -5.75
N GLN A 60 -4.75 22.69 -6.36
CA GLN A 60 -3.51 23.00 -7.08
C GLN A 60 -3.77 23.92 -8.29
N ALA A 61 -4.86 23.71 -8.99
CA ALA A 61 -5.27 24.58 -10.10
C ALA A 61 -5.61 25.99 -9.60
N ALA A 62 -6.31 26.13 -8.47
CA ALA A 62 -6.64 27.42 -7.85
C ALA A 62 -5.39 28.19 -7.40
N PHE A 63 -4.35 27.51 -6.96
CA PHE A 63 -3.05 28.11 -6.63
C PHE A 63 -2.17 28.43 -7.86
N GLY A 64 -2.71 28.35 -9.07
CA GLY A 64 -2.02 28.74 -10.30
C GLY A 64 -0.85 27.83 -10.71
N LYS A 65 -0.80 26.61 -10.17
CA LYS A 65 0.23 25.64 -10.54
C LYS A 65 0.05 25.21 -11.99
N LYS A 66 0.99 25.60 -12.86
CA LYS A 66 0.94 25.22 -14.27
C LYS A 66 1.09 23.70 -14.39
N TRP A 67 0.08 23.05 -14.93
CA TRP A 67 0.11 21.61 -15.21
C TRP A 67 1.07 21.34 -16.36
N ALA A 68 2.02 20.43 -16.13
CA ALA A 68 2.83 19.92 -17.21
C ALA A 68 1.92 19.13 -18.16
N ARG A 69 1.99 19.42 -19.46
CA ARG A 69 1.29 18.60 -20.47
C ARG A 69 1.95 17.24 -20.51
N ILE A 70 1.24 16.23 -20.02
CA ILE A 70 1.69 14.83 -20.02
C ILE A 70 1.40 14.28 -21.41
N GLY A 71 2.42 13.69 -22.06
CA GLY A 71 2.27 13.04 -23.35
C GLY A 71 1.36 11.81 -23.27
N TRP A 72 0.71 11.45 -24.38
CA TRP A 72 -0.19 10.30 -24.46
C TRP A 72 0.43 9.00 -23.92
N ARG A 73 1.70 8.76 -24.23
CA ARG A 73 2.44 7.57 -23.76
C ARG A 73 2.60 7.52 -22.26
N ASP A 74 2.85 8.66 -21.62
CA ASP A 74 3.01 8.73 -20.17
C ASP A 74 1.66 8.68 -19.48
N SER A 75 0.61 9.25 -20.08
CA SER A 75 -0.77 9.07 -19.61
C SER A 75 -1.19 7.60 -19.64
N ALA A 76 -0.88 6.86 -20.71
CA ALA A 76 -1.19 5.43 -20.79
C ALA A 76 -0.47 4.61 -19.71
N LYS A 77 0.80 4.93 -19.41
CA LYS A 77 1.54 4.29 -18.31
C LYS A 77 0.91 4.58 -16.95
N LEU A 78 0.49 5.83 -16.71
CA LEU A 78 -0.16 6.22 -15.45
C LEU A 78 -1.51 5.51 -15.27
N VAL A 79 -2.30 5.39 -16.35
CA VAL A 79 -3.56 4.62 -16.33
C VAL A 79 -3.28 3.15 -16.04
N GLY A 80 -2.28 2.54 -16.70
CA GLY A 80 -1.88 1.16 -16.44
C GLY A 80 -1.47 0.93 -14.98
N LEU A 81 -0.65 1.81 -14.41
CA LEU A 81 -0.27 1.77 -13.00
C LEU A 81 -1.49 1.92 -12.08
N GLY A 82 -2.41 2.83 -12.41
CA GLY A 82 -3.65 3.03 -11.67
C GLY A 82 -4.54 1.77 -11.66
N LEU A 83 -4.66 1.09 -12.80
CA LEU A 83 -5.41 -0.17 -12.90
C LEU A 83 -4.79 -1.28 -12.06
N ILE A 84 -3.47 -1.44 -12.09
CA ILE A 84 -2.75 -2.43 -11.27
C ILE A 84 -2.96 -2.13 -9.78
N THR A 85 -2.83 -0.88 -9.37
CA THR A 85 -3.04 -0.46 -7.98
C THR A 85 -4.49 -0.69 -7.54
N CYS A 86 -5.45 -0.39 -8.40
CA CYS A 86 -6.87 -0.64 -8.14
C CYS A 86 -7.14 -2.14 -7.96
N ALA A 87 -6.63 -2.97 -8.85
CA ALA A 87 -6.76 -4.43 -8.75
C ALA A 87 -6.14 -4.96 -7.45
N THR A 88 -4.94 -4.51 -7.09
CA THR A 88 -4.27 -4.90 -5.84
C THR A 88 -5.09 -4.48 -4.61
N SER A 89 -5.60 -3.26 -4.57
CA SER A 89 -6.45 -2.77 -3.47
C SER A 89 -7.75 -3.57 -3.35
N THR A 90 -8.36 -3.91 -4.48
CA THR A 90 -9.60 -4.72 -4.50
C THR A 90 -9.34 -6.14 -3.99
N LEU A 91 -8.25 -6.78 -4.43
CA LEU A 91 -7.86 -8.10 -3.95
C LEU A 91 -7.53 -8.09 -2.45
N TYR A 92 -6.85 -7.05 -1.97
CA TYR A 92 -6.57 -6.89 -0.54
C TYR A 92 -7.84 -6.71 0.27
N CYS A 93 -8.78 -5.86 -0.19
CA CYS A 93 -10.07 -5.66 0.44
C CYS A 93 -10.88 -6.97 0.50
N PHE A 94 -10.85 -7.77 -0.57
CA PHE A 94 -11.45 -9.11 -0.60
C PHE A 94 -10.78 -10.05 0.40
N ALA A 95 -9.46 -10.09 0.46
CA ALA A 95 -8.72 -10.90 1.43
C ALA A 95 -9.11 -10.53 2.87
N MET A 96 -9.28 -9.23 3.16
CA MET A 96 -9.71 -8.74 4.47
C MET A 96 -11.16 -9.11 4.84
N SER A 97 -12.01 -9.39 3.86
CA SER A 97 -13.39 -9.86 4.12
C SER A 97 -13.43 -11.33 4.54
N VAL A 98 -12.50 -12.15 4.05
CA VAL A 98 -12.47 -13.62 4.28
C VAL A 98 -11.47 -14.02 5.36
N LEU A 99 -10.29 -13.40 5.37
CA LEU A 99 -9.20 -13.77 6.26
C LEU A 99 -9.17 -12.92 7.55
N PRO A 100 -8.61 -13.44 8.64
CA PRO A 100 -8.23 -12.63 9.79
C PRO A 100 -7.27 -11.50 9.37
N ALA A 101 -7.43 -10.30 9.96
CA ALA A 101 -6.62 -9.13 9.60
C ALA A 101 -5.11 -9.38 9.71
N SER A 102 -4.69 -10.15 10.71
CA SER A 102 -3.30 -10.52 10.93
C SER A 102 -2.73 -11.33 9.77
N VAL A 103 -3.50 -12.30 9.25
CA VAL A 103 -3.08 -13.14 8.12
C VAL A 103 -3.02 -12.32 6.84
N ALA A 104 -4.03 -11.51 6.56
CA ALA A 104 -4.05 -10.66 5.36
C ALA A 104 -2.90 -9.65 5.35
N LEU A 105 -2.58 -9.05 6.50
CA LEU A 105 -1.42 -8.16 6.65
C LEU A 105 -0.09 -8.89 6.47
N THR A 106 0.04 -10.09 7.04
CA THR A 106 1.25 -10.90 6.87
C THR A 106 1.48 -11.23 5.41
N LEU A 107 0.45 -11.64 4.69
CA LEU A 107 0.52 -11.90 3.24
C LEU A 107 0.86 -10.64 2.45
N LEU A 108 0.27 -9.51 2.81
CA LEU A 108 0.58 -8.24 2.16
C LEU A 108 2.07 -7.89 2.30
N PHE A 109 2.63 -8.00 3.50
CA PHE A 109 4.04 -7.64 3.72
C PHE A 109 5.04 -8.60 3.06
N GLN A 110 4.60 -9.75 2.52
CA GLN A 110 5.46 -10.63 1.72
C GLN A 110 6.00 -9.94 0.46
N PHE A 111 5.31 -8.92 -0.08
CA PHE A 111 5.81 -8.19 -1.24
C PHE A 111 7.17 -7.52 -0.99
N THR A 112 7.50 -7.22 0.25
CA THR A 112 8.74 -6.51 0.61
C THR A 112 9.97 -7.33 0.21
N TRP A 113 10.02 -8.60 0.60
CA TRP A 113 11.16 -9.45 0.26
C TRP A 113 11.10 -9.98 -1.17
N ILE A 114 9.90 -10.13 -1.74
CA ILE A 114 9.72 -10.48 -3.17
C ILE A 114 10.17 -9.31 -4.06
N GLY A 115 9.95 -8.08 -3.62
CA GLY A 115 10.36 -6.87 -4.34
C GLY A 115 11.87 -6.73 -4.51
N ILE A 116 12.67 -7.20 -3.54
CA ILE A 116 14.13 -7.09 -3.57
C ILE A 116 14.73 -7.83 -4.77
N PRO A 117 14.46 -9.13 -5.03
CA PRO A 117 14.95 -9.82 -6.22
C PRO A 117 14.49 -9.19 -7.54
N ILE A 118 13.26 -8.71 -7.58
CA ILE A 118 12.72 -8.03 -8.78
C ILE A 118 13.50 -6.74 -9.03
N GLN A 119 13.77 -5.95 -8.01
CA GLN A 119 14.55 -4.72 -8.13
C GLN A 119 16.01 -5.01 -8.52
N MET A 120 16.60 -6.08 -8.00
CA MET A 120 17.93 -6.55 -8.43
C MET A 120 17.97 -6.86 -9.94
N LEU A 121 16.91 -7.49 -10.43
CA LEU A 121 16.83 -7.87 -11.85
C LEU A 121 16.67 -6.64 -12.75
N LEU A 122 15.90 -5.64 -12.30
CA LEU A 122 15.62 -4.42 -13.06
C LEU A 122 16.80 -3.44 -13.04
N ASP A 123 17.41 -3.23 -11.87
CA ASP A 123 18.46 -2.23 -11.67
C ASP A 123 19.86 -2.80 -11.87
N HIS A 124 20.00 -4.11 -12.10
CA HIS A 124 21.28 -4.85 -12.19
C HIS A 124 22.23 -4.56 -11.02
N ARG A 125 21.69 -4.20 -9.84
CA ARG A 125 22.47 -3.92 -8.63
C ARG A 125 22.26 -4.99 -7.57
N LYS A 126 23.31 -5.25 -6.79
CA LYS A 126 23.20 -6.15 -5.62
C LYS A 126 22.51 -5.40 -4.48
N PRO A 127 21.65 -6.09 -3.68
CA PRO A 127 21.04 -5.49 -2.50
C PRO A 127 22.12 -5.13 -1.50
N THR A 128 21.93 -4.02 -0.81
CA THR A 128 22.83 -3.64 0.29
C THR A 128 22.52 -4.49 1.52
N ALA A 129 23.51 -4.70 2.38
CA ALA A 129 23.30 -5.41 3.65
C ALA A 129 22.19 -4.77 4.51
N ALA A 130 22.04 -3.44 4.44
CA ALA A 130 20.99 -2.71 5.13
C ALA A 130 19.60 -3.05 4.57
N GLU A 131 19.44 -3.18 3.26
CA GLU A 131 18.16 -3.57 2.62
C GLU A 131 17.78 -5.01 3.01
N MET A 132 18.73 -5.93 3.04
CA MET A 132 18.50 -7.31 3.47
C MET A 132 18.14 -7.38 4.96
N LEU A 133 18.84 -6.65 5.81
CA LEU A 133 18.55 -6.61 7.24
C LEU A 133 17.16 -6.03 7.50
N ALA A 134 16.79 -4.96 6.80
CA ALA A 134 15.48 -4.36 6.90
C ALA A 134 14.36 -5.33 6.46
N ALA A 135 14.56 -6.07 5.37
CA ALA A 135 13.61 -7.07 4.91
C ALA A 135 13.41 -8.19 5.95
N VAL A 136 14.49 -8.72 6.52
CA VAL A 136 14.42 -9.73 7.57
C VAL A 136 13.71 -9.17 8.81
N ALA A 137 14.04 -7.96 9.23
CA ALA A 137 13.41 -7.31 10.37
C ALA A 137 11.89 -7.12 10.15
N ILE A 138 11.47 -6.73 8.94
CA ILE A 138 10.04 -6.58 8.59
C ILE A 138 9.33 -7.93 8.66
N VAL A 139 9.90 -8.99 8.07
CA VAL A 139 9.30 -10.33 8.10
C VAL A 139 9.15 -10.82 9.54
N VAL A 140 10.21 -10.71 10.36
CA VAL A 140 10.19 -11.11 11.77
C VAL A 140 9.14 -10.29 12.55
N ALA A 141 9.15 -8.97 12.41
CA ALA A 141 8.19 -8.09 13.08
C ALA A 141 6.75 -8.42 12.66
N THR A 142 6.52 -8.74 11.39
CA THR A 142 5.19 -9.08 10.87
C THR A 142 4.68 -10.40 11.45
N VAL A 143 5.53 -11.42 11.56
CA VAL A 143 5.17 -12.69 12.20
C VAL A 143 4.81 -12.50 13.66
N PHE A 144 5.57 -11.71 14.40
CA PHE A 144 5.24 -11.39 15.78
C PHE A 144 3.96 -10.57 15.93
N ALA A 145 3.79 -9.54 15.10
CA ALA A 145 2.61 -8.67 15.13
C ALA A 145 1.33 -9.40 14.70
N SER A 146 1.43 -10.36 13.79
CA SER A 146 0.28 -11.14 13.31
C SER A 146 -0.27 -12.11 14.36
N GLY A 147 0.48 -12.41 15.43
CA GLY A 147 0.09 -13.38 16.43
C GLY A 147 -0.03 -14.81 15.89
N MET A 148 0.52 -15.10 14.72
CA MET A 148 0.44 -16.43 14.08
C MET A 148 1.01 -17.54 14.95
N TYR A 149 1.90 -17.24 15.88
CA TYR A 149 2.41 -18.21 16.86
C TYR A 149 1.34 -18.67 17.89
N ARG A 150 0.17 -18.00 17.95
CA ARG A 150 -0.97 -18.34 18.82
C ARG A 150 -2.10 -19.06 18.09
N ILE A 151 -1.99 -19.24 16.79
CA ILE A 151 -3.01 -19.97 16.02
C ILE A 151 -2.74 -21.45 16.23
N ASP A 152 -3.55 -22.09 17.06
CA ASP A 152 -3.63 -23.54 17.14
C ASP A 152 -4.05 -24.06 15.75
N LEU A 153 -3.18 -24.81 15.10
CA LEU A 153 -3.43 -25.46 13.81
C LEU A 153 -4.64 -26.41 13.83
N ALA A 154 -5.23 -26.64 15.00
CA ALA A 154 -6.41 -27.46 15.20
C ALA A 154 -7.73 -26.78 14.83
N GLN A 155 -7.71 -25.48 14.44
CA GLN A 155 -8.92 -24.73 14.06
C GLN A 155 -8.98 -24.37 12.56
N LEU A 156 -8.08 -24.93 11.75
CA LEU A 156 -8.12 -24.90 10.29
C LEU A 156 -8.72 -26.19 9.74
#